data_377c2b801cff57c186bcbe56e38bc78a
#
_entry.id   377c2b801cff57c186bcbe56e38bc78a
#
_cell.length_a   1.000
_cell.length_b   1.000
_cell.length_c   1.000
_cell.angle_alpha   90.00
_cell.angle_beta   90.00
_cell.angle_gamma   90.00
#
_symmetry.space_group_name_H-M   'P 1'
#
loop_
_entity.id
_entity.type
_entity.pdbx_description
1 polymer ?
#
loop_
_entity_poly.entity_id
_entity_poly.type
_entity_poly.pdbx_seq_one_letter_code
_entity_poly.pdbx_strand_id
1 'polypeptide(L)'
;MKKSFLIILCLALLSCVTGCKDSTQTLLKKSVEMEGISTDSMLFYLQQIQSPNHLNDKQRAEYCFQLYKATLWKTQKPKDSLLKVCIPLFLHVGDTAQWLQAQLEQANSFFYKDQPDSILHSTWELRDKTEYMTPTQQRYYYNIQKFTYFNQKK
;
A
#
# COMPACT_ATOMS: atom_id res chain seq x y z
N MET A 1 -24.49 42.97 19.80
CA MET A 1 -24.84 42.06 18.69
C MET A 1 -23.65 41.71 17.75
N LYS A 2 -22.81 42.66 17.29
CA LYS A 2 -21.69 42.39 16.36
C LYS A 2 -20.58 41.47 16.94
N LYS A 3 -20.27 41.55 18.23
CA LYS A 3 -19.22 40.69 18.86
C LYS A 3 -19.63 39.20 18.97
N SER A 4 -20.90 38.91 19.25
CA SER A 4 -21.41 37.55 19.32
C SER A 4 -21.42 36.84 17.97
N PHE A 5 -21.72 37.60 16.89
CA PHE A 5 -21.69 37.05 15.54
C PHE A 5 -20.28 36.68 15.08
N LEU A 6 -19.28 37.48 15.46
CA LEU A 6 -17.89 37.23 15.11
C LEU A 6 -17.36 35.96 15.81
N ILE A 7 -17.76 35.73 17.07
CA ILE A 7 -17.37 34.54 17.85
C ILE A 7 -17.98 33.25 17.25
N ILE A 8 -19.23 33.28 16.83
CA ILE A 8 -19.92 32.16 16.19
C ILE A 8 -19.27 31.85 14.83
N LEU A 9 -18.89 32.87 14.05
CA LEU A 9 -18.21 32.70 12.78
C LEU A 9 -16.81 32.09 12.94
N CYS A 10 -16.06 32.51 13.96
CA CYS A 10 -14.75 31.93 14.29
C CYS A 10 -14.85 30.46 14.74
N LEU A 11 -15.87 30.13 15.54
CA LEU A 11 -16.13 28.75 15.97
C LEU A 11 -16.54 27.84 14.79
N ALA A 12 -17.33 28.35 13.86
CA ALA A 12 -17.71 27.63 12.65
C ALA A 12 -16.51 27.38 11.70
N LEU A 13 -15.56 28.33 11.61
CA LEU A 13 -14.35 28.18 10.82
C LEU A 13 -13.35 27.20 11.45
N LEU A 14 -13.25 27.15 12.78
CA LEU A 14 -12.41 26.19 13.50
C LEU A 14 -12.89 24.74 13.36
N SER A 15 -14.19 24.50 13.25
CA SER A 15 -14.75 23.17 13.07
C SER A 15 -14.50 22.59 11.66
N CYS A 16 -14.24 23.43 10.65
CA CYS A 16 -13.91 22.95 9.30
C CYS A 16 -12.47 22.45 9.16
N VAL A 17 -11.56 22.84 10.04
CA VAL A 17 -10.12 22.49 9.94
C VAL A 17 -9.81 21.11 10.54
N THR A 18 -10.61 20.60 11.47
CA THR A 18 -10.40 19.31 12.14
C THR A 18 -10.91 18.12 11.32
N GLY A 19 -11.81 18.33 10.36
CA GLY A 19 -12.43 17.25 9.57
C GLY A 19 -11.52 16.58 8.52
N CYS A 20 -10.44 17.24 8.09
CA CYS A 20 -9.61 16.72 6.99
C CYS A 20 -8.64 15.59 7.38
N LYS A 21 -8.17 15.55 8.63
CA LYS A 21 -7.17 14.57 9.06
C LYS A 21 -7.79 13.20 9.32
N ASP A 22 -8.99 13.18 9.87
CA ASP A 22 -9.75 11.94 10.13
C ASP A 22 -10.30 11.32 8.84
N SER A 23 -10.58 12.13 7.82
CA SER A 23 -11.08 11.64 6.54
C SER A 23 -10.06 10.78 5.78
N THR A 24 -8.78 11.14 5.75
CA THR A 24 -7.72 10.38 5.06
C THR A 24 -7.52 9.00 5.68
N GLN A 25 -7.38 8.93 7.00
CA GLN A 25 -7.21 7.65 7.70
C GLN A 25 -8.43 6.74 7.53
N THR A 26 -9.62 7.31 7.56
CA THR A 26 -10.88 6.59 7.31
C THR A 26 -10.94 6.05 5.88
N LEU A 27 -10.52 6.83 4.89
CA LEU A 27 -10.50 6.41 3.49
C LEU A 27 -9.46 5.30 3.24
N LEU A 28 -8.28 5.40 3.83
CA LEU A 28 -7.26 4.34 3.78
C LEU A 28 -7.79 3.05 4.42
N LYS A 29 -8.39 3.13 5.61
CA LYS A 29 -8.99 1.97 6.27
C LYS A 29 -10.08 1.32 5.41
N LYS A 30 -11.00 2.10 4.85
CA LYS A 30 -12.04 1.59 3.94
C LYS A 30 -11.45 0.93 2.69
N SER A 31 -10.37 1.46 2.14
CA SER A 31 -9.69 0.84 1.00
C SER A 31 -9.11 -0.54 1.37
N VAL A 32 -8.53 -0.67 2.56
CA VAL A 32 -8.04 -1.96 3.08
C VAL A 32 -9.17 -2.95 3.31
N GLU A 33 -10.30 -2.52 3.88
CA GLU A 33 -11.49 -3.35 4.08
C GLU A 33 -12.07 -3.91 2.77
N MET A 34 -11.85 -3.21 1.65
CA MET A 34 -12.28 -3.67 0.31
C MET A 34 -11.26 -4.58 -0.37
N GLU A 35 -10.09 -4.81 0.24
CA GLU A 35 -9.07 -5.70 -0.30
C GLU A 35 -9.61 -7.13 -0.46
N GLY A 36 -9.48 -7.67 -1.68
CA GLY A 36 -10.04 -8.99 -2.00
C GLY A 36 -11.56 -9.05 -2.21
N ILE A 37 -12.29 -7.95 -1.97
CA ILE A 37 -13.73 -7.85 -2.14
C ILE A 37 -14.08 -7.09 -3.43
N SER A 38 -13.56 -5.87 -3.59
CA SER A 38 -13.87 -5.01 -4.72
C SER A 38 -12.73 -4.04 -5.03
N THR A 39 -12.04 -4.30 -6.12
CA THR A 39 -10.96 -3.42 -6.62
C THR A 39 -11.47 -2.02 -6.98
N ASP A 40 -12.68 -1.92 -7.56
CA ASP A 40 -13.26 -0.62 -7.90
C ASP A 40 -13.60 0.20 -6.65
N SER A 41 -14.09 -0.45 -5.58
CA SER A 41 -14.32 0.21 -4.31
C SER A 41 -13.01 0.66 -3.64
N MET A 42 -11.94 -0.14 -3.72
CA MET A 42 -10.61 0.30 -3.26
C MET A 42 -10.18 1.58 -3.97
N LEU A 43 -10.23 1.59 -5.30
CA LEU A 43 -9.85 2.76 -6.11
C LEU A 43 -10.75 3.96 -5.80
N PHE A 44 -12.06 3.76 -5.64
CA PHE A 44 -12.99 4.81 -5.28
C PHE A 44 -12.59 5.52 -3.98
N TYR A 45 -12.25 4.77 -2.91
CA TYR A 45 -11.82 5.38 -1.65
C TYR A 45 -10.46 6.06 -1.77
N LEU A 46 -9.50 5.46 -2.48
CA LEU A 46 -8.17 6.05 -2.68
C LEU A 46 -8.22 7.35 -3.48
N GLN A 47 -9.10 7.45 -4.48
CA GLN A 47 -9.27 8.65 -5.31
C GLN A 47 -9.88 9.84 -4.54
N GLN A 48 -10.60 9.59 -3.44
CA GLN A 48 -11.13 10.65 -2.59
C GLN A 48 -10.07 11.31 -1.70
N ILE A 49 -8.88 10.70 -1.57
CA ILE A 49 -7.79 11.28 -0.79
C ILE A 49 -7.24 12.49 -1.54
N GLN A 50 -7.56 13.67 -1.00
CA GLN A 50 -7.04 14.93 -1.52
C GLN A 50 -5.56 15.08 -1.15
N SER A 51 -4.77 15.63 -2.09
CA SER A 51 -3.37 15.96 -1.86
C SER A 51 -2.49 14.82 -1.32
N PRO A 52 -2.35 13.68 -2.05
CA PRO A 52 -1.53 12.54 -1.61
C PRO A 52 -0.07 12.90 -1.26
N ASN A 53 0.42 14.02 -1.81
CA ASN A 53 1.78 14.51 -1.57
C ASN A 53 1.97 15.13 -0.17
N HIS A 54 0.88 15.48 0.52
CA HIS A 54 0.91 16.06 1.88
C HIS A 54 0.65 15.02 2.98
N LEU A 55 0.54 13.75 2.64
CA LEU A 55 0.42 12.67 3.60
C LEU A 55 1.72 12.52 4.40
N ASN A 56 1.59 12.18 5.69
CA ASN A 56 2.78 11.77 6.45
C ASN A 56 3.33 10.43 5.89
N ASP A 57 4.56 10.09 6.27
CA ASP A 57 5.27 8.94 5.69
C ASP A 57 4.50 7.62 5.82
N LYS A 58 3.86 7.37 6.96
CA LYS A 58 3.04 6.17 7.18
C LYS A 58 1.84 6.15 6.25
N GLN A 59 1.06 7.22 6.22
CA GLN A 59 -0.12 7.34 5.35
C GLN A 59 0.26 7.27 3.87
N ARG A 60 1.39 7.87 3.49
CA ARG A 60 1.89 7.84 2.12
C ARG A 60 2.33 6.44 1.71
N ALA A 61 3.00 5.70 2.59
CA ALA A 61 3.36 4.31 2.36
C ALA A 61 2.10 3.45 2.14
N GLU A 62 1.13 3.54 3.06
CA GLU A 62 -0.15 2.82 2.97
C GLU A 62 -0.90 3.18 1.67
N TYR A 63 -1.02 4.47 1.34
CA TYR A 63 -1.68 4.95 0.12
C TYR A 63 -1.04 4.37 -1.15
N CYS A 64 0.29 4.49 -1.29
CA CYS A 64 1.00 3.98 -2.46
C CYS A 64 0.86 2.45 -2.58
N PHE A 65 0.90 1.74 -1.47
CA PHE A 65 0.78 0.30 -1.46
C PHE A 65 -0.62 -0.18 -1.81
N GLN A 66 -1.67 0.42 -1.25
CA GLN A 66 -3.05 0.11 -1.61
C GLN A 66 -3.35 0.46 -3.08
N LEU A 67 -2.84 1.58 -3.55
CA LEU A 67 -2.98 1.99 -4.96
C LEU A 67 -2.26 1.02 -5.91
N TYR A 68 -1.08 0.52 -5.51
CA TYR A 68 -0.37 -0.53 -6.25
C TYR A 68 -1.23 -1.79 -6.39
N LYS A 69 -1.72 -2.34 -5.29
CA LYS A 69 -2.56 -3.54 -5.28
C LYS A 69 -3.82 -3.37 -6.13
N ALA A 70 -4.56 -2.29 -5.91
CA ALA A 70 -5.78 -2.02 -6.66
C ALA A 70 -5.51 -1.85 -8.16
N THR A 71 -4.41 -1.18 -8.54
CA THR A 71 -4.04 -1.01 -9.95
C THR A 71 -3.62 -2.34 -10.57
N LEU A 72 -2.80 -3.14 -9.88
CA LEU A 72 -2.36 -4.45 -10.35
C LEU A 72 -3.55 -5.37 -10.59
N TRP A 73 -4.48 -5.47 -9.64
CA TRP A 73 -5.65 -6.34 -9.76
C TRP A 73 -6.60 -5.92 -10.88
N LYS A 74 -6.73 -4.61 -11.12
CA LYS A 74 -7.58 -4.09 -12.19
C LYS A 74 -6.97 -4.25 -13.57
N THR A 75 -5.67 -4.02 -13.71
CA THR A 75 -5.01 -3.90 -15.02
C THR A 75 -4.11 -5.06 -15.37
N GLN A 76 -3.78 -5.93 -14.41
CA GLN A 76 -2.74 -6.97 -14.50
C GLN A 76 -1.36 -6.42 -14.89
N LYS A 77 -1.13 -5.12 -14.67
CA LYS A 77 0.12 -4.43 -14.98
C LYS A 77 0.69 -3.80 -13.71
N PRO A 78 1.86 -4.26 -13.22
CA PRO A 78 2.48 -3.69 -12.03
C PRO A 78 2.95 -2.26 -12.27
N LYS A 79 2.64 -1.38 -11.33
CA LYS A 79 3.19 -0.01 -11.28
C LYS A 79 4.31 0.06 -10.23
N ASP A 80 5.50 -0.42 -10.60
CA ASP A 80 6.66 -0.49 -9.69
C ASP A 80 7.05 0.86 -9.08
N SER A 81 6.73 1.97 -9.73
CA SER A 81 6.97 3.30 -9.17
C SER A 81 6.29 3.50 -7.81
N LEU A 82 5.14 2.85 -7.58
CA LEU A 82 4.44 2.90 -6.29
C LEU A 82 5.17 2.08 -5.22
N LEU A 83 5.68 0.88 -5.57
CA LEU A 83 6.50 0.06 -4.67
C LEU A 83 7.82 0.75 -4.31
N LYS A 84 8.46 1.43 -5.27
CA LYS A 84 9.68 2.23 -5.02
C LYS A 84 9.46 3.36 -4.01
N VAL A 85 8.22 3.84 -3.85
CA VAL A 85 7.86 4.83 -2.83
C VAL A 85 7.53 4.17 -1.50
N CYS A 86 6.65 3.16 -1.48
CA CYS A 86 6.14 2.62 -0.22
C CYS A 86 7.17 1.74 0.52
N ILE A 87 8.01 0.97 -0.17
CA ILE A 87 8.98 0.07 0.48
C ILE A 87 9.94 0.84 1.42
N PRO A 88 10.68 1.88 0.98
CA PRO A 88 11.55 2.62 1.88
C PRO A 88 10.79 3.37 2.97
N LEU A 89 9.57 3.82 2.72
CA LEU A 89 8.75 4.49 3.72
C LEU A 89 8.28 3.52 4.81
N PHE A 90 7.85 2.30 4.49
CA PHE A 90 7.52 1.29 5.50
C PHE A 90 8.72 0.95 6.39
N LEU A 91 9.91 0.83 5.80
CA LEU A 91 11.14 0.62 6.56
C LEU A 91 11.43 1.82 7.49
N HIS A 92 11.30 3.04 6.98
CA HIS A 92 11.54 4.28 7.74
C HIS A 92 10.62 4.41 8.94
N VAL A 93 9.33 4.08 8.78
CA VAL A 93 8.34 4.16 9.87
C VAL A 93 8.35 2.93 10.79
N GLY A 94 9.22 1.94 10.55
CA GLY A 94 9.36 0.73 11.37
C GLY A 94 8.23 -0.29 11.18
N ASP A 95 7.44 -0.19 10.10
CA ASP A 95 6.37 -1.16 9.80
C ASP A 95 6.94 -2.35 9.03
N THR A 96 7.64 -3.23 9.76
CA THR A 96 8.30 -4.40 9.20
C THR A 96 7.33 -5.35 8.50
N ALA A 97 6.11 -5.50 9.00
CA ALA A 97 5.12 -6.40 8.42
C ALA A 97 4.68 -5.94 7.02
N GLN A 98 4.38 -4.63 6.86
CA GLN A 98 4.02 -4.06 5.57
C GLN A 98 5.23 -3.95 4.63
N TRP A 99 6.41 -3.69 5.18
CA TRP A 99 7.65 -3.71 4.40
C TRP A 99 7.88 -5.09 3.76
N LEU A 100 7.78 -6.19 4.54
CA LEU A 100 7.90 -7.56 4.02
C LEU A 100 6.83 -7.86 2.97
N GLN A 101 5.58 -7.46 3.20
CA GLN A 101 4.52 -7.66 2.23
C GLN A 101 4.80 -6.90 0.92
N ALA A 102 5.26 -5.67 0.98
CA ALA A 102 5.60 -4.88 -0.20
C ALA A 102 6.79 -5.45 -0.98
N GLN A 103 7.79 -6.01 -0.28
CA GLN A 103 8.90 -6.74 -0.91
C GLN A 103 8.44 -8.01 -1.63
N LEU A 104 7.52 -8.77 -1.04
CA LEU A 104 6.91 -9.94 -1.68
C LEU A 104 6.12 -9.55 -2.93
N GLU A 105 5.37 -8.44 -2.87
CA GLU A 105 4.67 -7.92 -4.05
C GLU A 105 5.64 -7.43 -5.14
N GLN A 106 6.80 -6.88 -4.76
CA GLN A 106 7.84 -6.53 -5.71
C GLN A 106 8.40 -7.79 -6.41
N ALA A 107 8.72 -8.84 -5.66
CA ALA A 107 9.15 -10.11 -6.24
C ALA A 107 8.06 -10.68 -7.18
N ASN A 108 6.79 -10.64 -6.75
CA ASN A 108 5.66 -11.07 -7.57
C ASN A 108 5.48 -10.22 -8.84
N SER A 109 5.83 -8.93 -8.81
CA SER A 109 5.71 -8.05 -9.99
C SER A 109 6.55 -8.52 -11.18
N PHE A 110 7.63 -9.24 -10.92
CA PHE A 110 8.51 -9.77 -11.95
C PHE A 110 7.88 -10.93 -12.76
N PHE A 111 6.84 -11.62 -12.23
CA PHE A 111 6.06 -12.58 -13.02
C PHE A 111 5.36 -11.91 -14.20
N TYR A 112 4.78 -10.74 -13.95
CA TYR A 112 4.09 -9.97 -15.00
C TYR A 112 5.03 -9.41 -16.07
N LYS A 113 6.35 -9.50 -15.85
CA LYS A 113 7.40 -9.02 -16.74
C LYS A 113 8.22 -10.14 -17.35
N ASP A 114 7.87 -11.39 -17.02
CA ASP A 114 8.62 -12.58 -17.44
C ASP A 114 10.12 -12.51 -17.07
N GLN A 115 10.41 -12.16 -15.82
CA GLN A 115 11.77 -11.98 -15.29
C GLN A 115 12.08 -12.98 -14.15
N PRO A 116 12.22 -14.28 -14.44
CA PRO A 116 12.39 -15.33 -13.42
C PRO A 116 13.63 -15.13 -12.54
N ASP A 117 14.74 -14.68 -13.11
CA ASP A 117 15.98 -14.45 -12.36
C ASP A 117 15.81 -13.32 -11.32
N SER A 118 15.06 -12.28 -11.68
CA SER A 118 14.74 -11.19 -10.76
C SER A 118 13.83 -11.66 -9.60
N ILE A 119 12.93 -12.61 -9.86
CA ILE A 119 12.09 -13.23 -8.82
C ILE A 119 12.98 -14.01 -7.85
N LEU A 120 13.87 -14.87 -8.38
CA LEU A 120 14.78 -15.67 -7.55
C LEU A 120 15.69 -14.79 -6.71
N HIS A 121 16.27 -13.74 -7.30
CA HIS A 121 17.12 -12.80 -6.59
C HIS A 121 16.36 -12.11 -5.45
N SER A 122 15.19 -11.53 -5.73
CA SER A 122 14.38 -10.82 -4.74
C SER A 122 13.92 -11.75 -3.61
N THR A 123 13.52 -12.99 -3.92
CA THR A 123 13.12 -13.95 -2.88
C THR A 123 14.32 -14.48 -2.10
N TRP A 124 15.49 -14.59 -2.71
CA TRP A 124 16.73 -14.95 -2.01
C TRP A 124 17.11 -13.92 -0.95
N GLU A 125 17.00 -12.64 -1.26
CA GLU A 125 17.27 -11.54 -0.32
C GLU A 125 16.32 -11.57 0.91
N LEU A 126 15.11 -12.13 0.74
CA LEU A 126 14.13 -12.27 1.81
C LEU A 126 14.28 -13.56 2.64
N ARG A 127 15.17 -14.48 2.26
CA ARG A 127 15.34 -15.79 2.91
C ARG A 127 15.57 -15.68 4.42
N ASP A 128 16.49 -14.79 4.81
CA ASP A 128 16.87 -14.61 6.21
C ASP A 128 15.86 -13.74 7.00
N LYS A 129 14.77 -13.35 6.35
CA LYS A 129 13.65 -12.59 6.94
C LYS A 129 12.39 -13.45 7.13
N THR A 130 12.43 -14.72 6.74
CA THR A 130 11.25 -15.60 6.82
C THR A 130 10.75 -15.83 8.24
N GLU A 131 11.61 -15.73 9.26
CA GLU A 131 11.24 -15.82 10.67
C GLU A 131 10.36 -14.64 11.14
N TYR A 132 10.47 -13.47 10.49
CA TYR A 132 9.66 -12.28 10.79
C TYR A 132 8.36 -12.23 9.98
N MET A 133 8.16 -13.19 9.08
CA MET A 133 6.96 -13.24 8.23
C MET A 133 5.80 -13.89 8.98
N THR A 134 4.60 -13.36 8.77
CA THR A 134 3.38 -14.06 9.16
C THR A 134 3.22 -15.37 8.39
N PRO A 135 2.43 -16.35 8.89
CA PRO A 135 2.19 -17.62 8.16
C PRO A 135 1.65 -17.40 6.73
N THR A 136 0.84 -16.36 6.52
CA THR A 136 0.32 -16.00 5.20
C THR A 136 1.44 -15.49 4.28
N GLN A 137 2.33 -14.64 4.79
CA GLN A 137 3.48 -14.14 4.05
C GLN A 137 4.48 -15.26 3.73
N GLN A 138 4.75 -16.17 4.67
CA GLN A 138 5.60 -17.34 4.43
C GLN A 138 5.03 -18.21 3.30
N ARG A 139 3.73 -18.52 3.35
CA ARG A 139 3.07 -19.27 2.29
C ARG A 139 3.16 -18.56 0.94
N TYR A 140 2.99 -17.23 0.92
CA TYR A 140 3.12 -16.45 -0.31
C TYR A 140 4.55 -16.46 -0.84
N TYR A 141 5.55 -16.29 0.02
CA TYR A 141 6.97 -16.40 -0.30
C TYR A 141 7.31 -17.74 -0.98
N TYR A 142 6.91 -18.87 -0.36
CA TYR A 142 7.17 -20.19 -0.94
C TYR A 142 6.41 -20.44 -2.24
N ASN A 143 5.20 -19.90 -2.39
CA ASN A 143 4.46 -20.00 -3.64
C ASN A 143 5.17 -19.26 -4.78
N ILE A 144 5.69 -18.05 -4.53
CA ILE A 144 6.48 -17.29 -5.52
C ILE A 144 7.66 -18.15 -5.99
N GLN A 145 8.45 -18.71 -5.08
CA GLN A 145 9.58 -19.56 -5.43
C GLN A 145 9.15 -20.80 -6.22
N LYS A 146 8.14 -21.52 -5.74
CA LYS A 146 7.63 -22.72 -6.39
C LYS A 146 7.24 -22.47 -7.84
N PHE A 147 6.46 -21.45 -8.11
CA PHE A 147 6.05 -21.09 -9.47
C PHE A 147 7.24 -20.74 -10.37
N THR A 148 8.24 -20.05 -9.84
CA THR A 148 9.45 -19.69 -10.60
C THR A 148 10.22 -20.93 -11.03
N TYR A 149 10.47 -21.88 -10.11
CA TYR A 149 11.16 -23.13 -10.43
C TYR A 149 10.41 -23.99 -11.45
N PHE A 150 9.08 -24.05 -11.40
CA PHE A 150 8.30 -24.80 -12.37
C PHE A 150 8.35 -24.19 -13.77
N ASN A 151 8.39 -22.88 -13.88
CA ASN A 151 8.41 -22.20 -15.17
C ASN A 151 9.80 -22.20 -15.84
N GLN A 152 10.89 -22.33 -15.09
CA GLN A 152 12.25 -22.46 -15.65
C GLN A 152 12.53 -23.81 -16.30
N LYS A 153 11.71 -24.84 -16.05
CA LYS A 153 11.89 -26.19 -16.62
C LYS A 153 11.18 -26.41 -17.95
N LYS A 154 10.57 -25.40 -18.51
CA LYS A 154 9.96 -25.42 -19.86
C LYS A 154 10.86 -24.75 -20.86
#